data_1306de0631808632c5913397f166db30
#
_entry.id   1306de0631808632c5913397f166db30
#
_cell.length_a   1.000
_cell.length_b   1.000
_cell.length_c   1.000
_cell.angle_alpha   90.00
_cell.angle_beta   90.00
_cell.angle_gamma   90.00
#
_symmetry.space_group_name_H-M   'P 1'
#
loop_
_entity.id
_entity.type
_entity.pdbx_description
1 polymer ?
#
loop_
_entity_poly.entity_id
_entity_poly.type
_entity_poly.pdbx_seq_one_letter_code
_entity_poly.pdbx_strand_id
1 'polypeptide(L)'
;VDGTTLEGYSMTSFYNTMLPEVRKFTFSTEYKGETTTYTSEEVKRVEFVNLEMDSMPLVYESVQALSTIPGPLRKNPKPFKKPVFLRLFYNGKNVKGYTMSFADNTYTKSSTTSRDTWKYYYLTKDATYANAYWLDVKGIRVAIKKELKFALKDFPEVIKKIENDEISLKEFKKDPKMILPLLDQSYKK
;
A
#
# COMPACT_ATOMS: atom_id res chain seq x y z
N VAL A 1 12.11 14.71 11.84
CA VAL A 1 12.84 13.92 10.83
C VAL A 1 13.98 14.76 10.32
N ASP A 2 15.14 14.57 10.90
CA ASP A 2 16.36 15.37 10.68
C ASP A 2 17.28 14.80 9.59
N GLY A 3 16.92 13.66 8.98
CA GLY A 3 17.71 12.95 7.98
C GLY A 3 18.69 11.92 8.56
N THR A 4 18.68 11.69 9.86
CA THR A 4 19.51 10.67 10.50
C THR A 4 19.08 9.27 10.08
N THR A 5 20.06 8.42 9.78
CA THR A 5 19.84 6.97 9.55
C THR A 5 20.30 6.22 10.79
N LEU A 6 19.46 5.32 11.27
CA LEU A 6 19.76 4.41 12.38
C LEU A 6 19.77 2.98 11.85
N GLU A 7 20.76 2.21 12.27
CA GLU A 7 20.86 0.78 11.98
C GLU A 7 20.69 -0.02 13.27
N GLY A 8 19.98 -1.13 13.21
CA GLY A 8 19.71 -1.95 14.39
C GLY A 8 18.64 -3.03 14.15
N TYR A 9 17.93 -3.37 15.18
CA TYR A 9 17.00 -4.50 15.22
C TYR A 9 15.57 -4.02 15.45
N SER A 10 14.61 -4.64 14.77
CA SER A 10 13.18 -4.38 14.99
C SER A 10 12.48 -5.62 15.52
N MET A 11 11.71 -5.45 16.58
CA MET A 11 10.83 -6.48 17.14
C MET A 11 9.41 -6.42 16.56
N THR A 12 9.14 -5.44 15.71
CA THR A 12 7.81 -5.27 15.11
C THR A 12 7.73 -6.04 13.79
N SER A 13 6.76 -6.94 13.72
CA SER A 13 6.36 -7.55 12.45
C SER A 13 5.27 -6.72 11.81
N PHE A 14 5.56 -6.08 10.66
CA PHE A 14 4.53 -5.42 9.87
C PHE A 14 3.56 -6.41 9.18
N TYR A 15 3.85 -7.72 9.26
CA TYR A 15 3.03 -8.78 8.67
C TYR A 15 1.83 -9.21 9.52
N ASN A 16 1.85 -8.93 10.84
CA ASN A 16 0.86 -9.49 11.77
C ASN A 16 0.00 -8.43 12.46
N THR A 17 -0.06 -7.22 11.94
CA THR A 17 -0.90 -6.20 12.56
C THR A 17 -2.36 -6.42 12.16
N MET A 18 -3.21 -6.78 13.13
CA MET A 18 -4.67 -6.81 13.01
C MET A 18 -5.27 -5.41 12.74
N LEU A 19 -4.44 -4.38 12.75
CA LEU A 19 -4.86 -3.00 12.53
C LEU A 19 -4.57 -2.63 11.07
N PRO A 20 -5.54 -2.04 10.35
CA PRO A 20 -5.39 -1.62 8.96
C PRO A 20 -4.32 -0.52 8.78
N GLU A 21 -3.73 -0.04 9.88
CA GLU A 21 -2.82 1.09 9.91
C GLU A 21 -1.62 0.78 10.79
N VAL A 22 -0.50 0.41 10.19
CA VAL A 22 0.78 0.31 10.92
C VAL A 22 1.36 1.72 11.05
N ARG A 23 1.28 2.27 12.25
CA ARG A 23 1.77 3.62 12.54
C ARG A 23 2.97 3.65 13.46
N LYS A 24 3.37 2.51 14.00
CA LYS A 24 4.43 2.40 15.00
C LYS A 24 5.29 1.18 14.72
N PHE A 25 6.55 1.27 15.06
CA PHE A 25 7.45 0.12 15.15
C PHE A 25 8.40 0.28 16.33
N THR A 26 8.89 -0.82 16.86
CA THR A 26 9.91 -0.84 17.90
C THR A 26 11.27 -1.10 17.27
N PHE A 27 12.26 -0.40 17.76
CA PHE A 27 13.62 -0.45 17.26
C PHE A 27 14.60 -0.48 18.44
N SER A 28 15.68 -1.23 18.30
CA SER A 28 16.82 -1.25 19.22
C SER A 28 18.11 -1.18 18.42
N THR A 29 19.11 -0.50 18.93
CA THR A 29 20.47 -0.50 18.36
C THR A 29 21.20 -1.80 18.64
N GLU A 30 20.76 -2.57 19.64
CA GLU A 30 21.37 -3.83 20.07
C GLU A 30 20.37 -4.99 19.95
N TYR A 31 20.88 -6.19 19.64
CA TYR A 31 20.05 -7.39 19.62
C TYR A 31 19.51 -7.71 21.02
N LYS A 32 18.18 -7.74 21.16
CA LYS A 32 17.47 -7.89 22.45
C LYS A 32 17.75 -6.78 23.46
N GLY A 33 18.27 -5.64 23.02
CA GLY A 33 18.50 -4.47 23.87
C GLY A 33 17.22 -3.69 24.17
N GLU A 34 17.38 -2.55 24.82
CA GLU A 34 16.26 -1.62 25.08
C GLU A 34 15.65 -1.15 23.76
N THR A 35 14.32 -1.10 23.73
CA THR A 35 13.59 -0.72 22.52
C THR A 35 13.03 0.68 22.63
N THR A 36 13.11 1.43 21.55
CA THR A 36 12.42 2.70 21.36
C THR A 36 11.28 2.49 20.36
N THR A 37 10.12 3.09 20.65
CA THR A 37 8.97 3.05 19.75
C THR A 37 8.96 4.31 18.90
N TYR A 38 8.97 4.14 17.59
CA TYR A 38 8.86 5.22 16.61
C TYR A 38 7.50 5.18 15.90
N THR A 39 7.02 6.37 15.57
CA THR A 39 5.77 6.55 14.81
C THR A 39 6.07 6.85 13.34
N SER A 40 5.04 6.73 12.51
CA SER A 40 5.12 7.14 11.10
C SER A 40 5.30 8.66 10.90
N GLU A 41 5.12 9.47 11.92
CA GLU A 41 5.39 10.91 11.87
C GLU A 41 6.88 11.22 12.12
N GLU A 42 7.58 10.34 12.85
CA GLU A 42 8.98 10.51 13.23
C GLU A 42 9.96 9.87 12.23
N VAL A 43 9.53 8.80 11.56
CA VAL A 43 10.40 8.05 10.63
C VAL A 43 9.81 8.03 9.23
N LYS A 44 10.62 8.41 8.23
CA LYS A 44 10.21 8.44 6.83
C LYS A 44 10.26 7.08 6.15
N ARG A 45 11.25 6.27 6.50
CA ARG A 45 11.53 5.01 5.79
C ARG A 45 12.13 3.98 6.74
N VAL A 46 11.72 2.74 6.57
CA VAL A 46 12.24 1.57 7.27
C VAL A 46 12.58 0.51 6.23
N GLU A 47 13.79 -0.03 6.31
CA GLU A 47 14.22 -1.14 5.48
C GLU A 47 14.52 -2.34 6.38
N PHE A 48 13.89 -3.48 6.08
CA PHE A 48 14.20 -4.74 6.72
C PHE A 48 15.09 -5.55 5.80
N VAL A 49 16.31 -5.79 6.25
CA VAL A 49 17.26 -6.66 5.59
C VAL A 49 17.27 -7.99 6.34
N ASN A 50 16.92 -9.07 5.67
CA ASN A 50 17.11 -10.39 6.25
C ASN A 50 18.52 -10.90 5.89
N LEU A 51 19.40 -10.88 6.86
CA LEU A 51 20.80 -11.28 6.68
C LEU A 51 20.98 -12.79 6.39
N GLU A 52 19.96 -13.60 6.71
CA GLU A 52 19.99 -15.05 6.48
C GLU A 52 19.44 -15.45 5.10
N MET A 53 18.71 -14.58 4.45
CA MET A 53 18.15 -14.80 3.11
C MET A 53 18.68 -13.72 2.18
N ASP A 54 19.25 -14.12 1.08
CA ASP A 54 19.67 -13.24 -0.03
C ASP A 54 18.42 -12.68 -0.76
N SER A 55 17.52 -12.13 0.00
CA SER A 55 16.25 -11.59 -0.46
C SER A 55 16.32 -10.07 -0.51
N MET A 56 15.63 -9.48 -1.51
CA MET A 56 15.52 -8.03 -1.58
C MET A 56 14.95 -7.45 -0.29
N PRO A 57 15.47 -6.33 0.21
CA PRO A 57 15.00 -5.70 1.43
C PRO A 57 13.51 -5.35 1.33
N LEU A 58 12.79 -5.53 2.42
CA LEU A 58 11.42 -5.06 2.54
C LEU A 58 11.44 -3.60 2.94
N VAL A 59 10.99 -2.74 2.04
CA VAL A 59 10.99 -1.30 2.24
C VAL A 59 9.59 -0.82 2.61
N TYR A 60 9.51 -0.06 3.70
CA TYR A 60 8.30 0.66 4.10
C TYR A 60 8.59 2.15 4.13
N GLU A 61 7.70 2.94 3.56
CA GLU A 61 7.75 4.40 3.61
C GLU A 61 6.56 4.94 4.41
N SER A 62 6.80 5.98 5.18
CA SER A 62 5.74 6.74 5.85
C SER A 62 5.06 7.63 4.82
N VAL A 63 3.81 7.33 4.52
CA VAL A 63 3.06 7.97 3.42
C VAL A 63 1.70 8.46 3.90
N GLN A 64 1.37 9.70 3.58
CA GLN A 64 0.00 10.16 3.69
C GLN A 64 -0.84 9.46 2.61
N ALA A 65 -1.89 8.73 2.99
CA ALA A 65 -2.64 7.91 2.05
C ALA A 65 -4.16 8.08 2.20
N LEU A 66 -4.91 7.83 1.14
CA LEU A 66 -6.37 7.79 1.20
C LEU A 66 -6.84 6.58 2.02
N SER A 67 -7.77 6.80 2.93
CA SER A 67 -8.31 5.74 3.79
C SER A 67 -9.16 4.73 3.02
N THR A 68 -9.78 5.16 1.92
CA THR A 68 -10.66 4.32 1.09
C THR A 68 -10.38 4.51 -0.39
N ILE A 69 -10.82 3.56 -1.22
CA ILE A 69 -10.76 3.68 -2.67
C ILE A 69 -11.80 4.68 -3.14
N PRO A 70 -11.45 5.63 -4.04
CA PRO A 70 -12.42 6.46 -4.71
C PRO A 70 -13.43 5.63 -5.52
N GLY A 71 -14.69 6.02 -5.51
CA GLY A 71 -15.73 5.30 -6.22
C GLY A 71 -17.00 6.13 -6.39
N PRO A 72 -18.02 5.60 -7.07
CA PRO A 72 -19.26 6.33 -7.35
C PRO A 72 -19.95 6.89 -6.12
N LEU A 73 -19.90 6.15 -5.01
CA LEU A 73 -20.49 6.54 -3.72
C LEU A 73 -19.51 7.29 -2.81
N ARG A 74 -18.22 7.31 -3.16
CA ARG A 74 -17.13 7.90 -2.38
C ARG A 74 -16.21 8.69 -3.30
N LYS A 75 -16.75 9.72 -3.93
CA LYS A 75 -16.00 10.52 -4.93
C LYS A 75 -14.76 11.20 -4.36
N ASN A 76 -14.82 11.64 -3.10
CA ASN A 76 -13.75 12.37 -2.43
C ASN A 76 -13.39 11.68 -1.10
N PRO A 77 -12.68 10.55 -1.13
CA PRO A 77 -12.24 9.91 0.10
C PRO A 77 -11.25 10.81 0.84
N LYS A 78 -11.35 10.82 2.16
CA LYS A 78 -10.42 11.57 3.00
C LYS A 78 -9.13 10.78 3.20
N PRO A 79 -7.97 11.45 3.30
CA PRO A 79 -6.75 10.79 3.73
C PRO A 79 -6.86 10.34 5.20
N PHE A 80 -6.00 9.42 5.58
CA PHE A 80 -5.81 9.13 7.00
C PHE A 80 -5.39 10.40 7.74
N LYS A 81 -5.76 10.52 9.02
CA LYS A 81 -5.40 11.69 9.85
C LYS A 81 -3.89 11.86 10.01
N LYS A 82 -3.15 10.75 10.00
CA LYS A 82 -1.68 10.68 10.12
C LYS A 82 -1.12 9.81 9.02
N PRO A 83 0.16 9.98 8.65
CA PRO A 83 0.84 9.07 7.75
C PRO A 83 0.77 7.63 8.25
N VAL A 84 0.90 6.69 7.33
CA VAL A 84 0.96 5.25 7.62
C VAL A 84 2.17 4.64 6.93
N PHE A 85 2.74 3.58 7.50
CA PHE A 85 3.79 2.82 6.83
C PHE A 85 3.17 1.95 5.75
N LEU A 86 3.54 2.22 4.50
CA LEU A 86 3.14 1.42 3.35
C LEU A 86 4.36 0.69 2.79
N ARG A 87 4.21 -0.59 2.45
CA ARG A 87 5.27 -1.35 1.78
C ARG A 87 5.42 -0.86 0.35
N LEU A 88 6.61 -0.35 0.04
CA LEU A 88 7.00 0.01 -1.32
C LEU A 88 7.30 -1.26 -2.12
N PHE A 89 6.71 -1.43 -3.28
CA PHE A 89 6.98 -2.55 -4.18
C PHE A 89 7.22 -2.13 -5.63
N TYR A 90 6.94 -0.87 -5.95
CA TYR A 90 7.24 -0.27 -7.24
C TYR A 90 7.79 1.14 -7.03
N ASN A 91 8.94 1.41 -7.62
CA ASN A 91 9.60 2.72 -7.52
C ASN A 91 9.96 3.20 -8.94
N GLY A 92 8.96 3.75 -9.63
CA GLY A 92 9.10 4.34 -10.96
C GLY A 92 9.58 5.79 -10.92
N LYS A 93 9.77 6.36 -12.09
CA LYS A 93 10.25 7.75 -12.26
C LYS A 93 9.21 8.78 -11.79
N ASN A 94 7.95 8.53 -12.07
CA ASN A 94 6.84 9.46 -11.81
C ASN A 94 5.83 8.91 -10.81
N VAL A 95 5.80 7.59 -10.62
CA VAL A 95 4.83 6.89 -9.79
C VAL A 95 5.52 5.90 -8.88
N LYS A 96 5.19 5.93 -7.60
CA LYS A 96 5.51 4.87 -6.65
C LYS A 96 4.27 4.01 -6.39
N GLY A 97 4.46 2.71 -6.19
CA GLY A 97 3.41 1.76 -5.85
C GLY A 97 3.60 1.18 -4.46
N TYR A 98 2.52 1.13 -3.69
CA TYR A 98 2.54 0.67 -2.32
C TYR A 98 1.44 -0.35 -2.04
N THR A 99 1.68 -1.19 -1.02
CA THR A 99 0.66 -2.06 -0.44
C THR A 99 0.54 -1.85 1.06
N MET A 100 -0.67 -2.13 1.54
CA MET A 100 -0.99 -2.33 2.95
C MET A 100 -1.68 -3.68 3.07
N SER A 101 -1.19 -4.56 3.93
CA SER A 101 -1.89 -5.78 4.31
C SER A 101 -2.62 -5.58 5.63
N PHE A 102 -3.76 -6.22 5.78
CA PHE A 102 -4.48 -6.31 7.03
C PHE A 102 -5.25 -7.63 7.10
N ALA A 103 -5.38 -8.16 8.30
CA ALA A 103 -6.18 -9.34 8.52
C ALA A 103 -7.67 -8.96 8.52
N ASP A 104 -8.44 -9.59 7.64
CA ASP A 104 -9.90 -9.52 7.67
C ASP A 104 -10.43 -10.74 8.42
N ASN A 105 -10.94 -10.51 9.62
CA ASN A 105 -11.49 -11.56 10.45
C ASN A 105 -12.99 -11.67 10.21
N THR A 106 -13.40 -12.69 9.49
CA THR A 106 -14.82 -13.02 9.34
C THR A 106 -15.23 -14.00 10.43
N TYR A 107 -16.10 -13.54 11.32
CA TYR A 107 -16.69 -14.37 12.38
C TYR A 107 -17.98 -14.97 11.87
N THR A 108 -18.07 -16.29 11.87
CA THR A 108 -19.32 -17.02 11.71
C THR A 108 -19.68 -17.71 13.02
N LYS A 109 -20.94 -18.15 13.19
CA LYS A 109 -21.36 -18.84 14.41
C LYS A 109 -20.55 -20.11 14.76
N SER A 110 -19.83 -20.66 13.78
CA SER A 110 -19.10 -21.92 13.91
C SER A 110 -17.60 -21.85 13.60
N SER A 111 -17.11 -20.74 13.05
CA SER A 111 -15.69 -20.62 12.70
C SER A 111 -15.23 -19.16 12.61
N THR A 112 -13.97 -18.94 12.93
CA THR A 112 -13.26 -17.69 12.65
C THR A 112 -12.32 -17.94 11.48
N THR A 113 -12.53 -17.25 10.37
CA THR A 113 -11.62 -17.30 9.24
C THR A 113 -10.84 -15.99 9.18
N SER A 114 -9.52 -16.06 9.38
CA SER A 114 -8.62 -14.93 9.15
C SER A 114 -8.13 -15.00 7.73
N ARG A 115 -8.18 -13.90 7.01
CA ARG A 115 -7.66 -13.75 5.64
C ARG A 115 -6.83 -12.50 5.53
N ASP A 116 -5.68 -12.62 4.88
CA ASP A 116 -4.90 -11.46 4.51
C ASP A 116 -5.58 -10.74 3.35
N THR A 117 -5.89 -9.49 3.57
CA THR A 117 -6.45 -8.58 2.58
C THR A 117 -5.42 -7.55 2.23
N TRP A 118 -5.25 -7.30 0.93
CA TRP A 118 -4.27 -6.35 0.42
C TRP A 118 -4.96 -5.15 -0.19
N LYS A 119 -4.54 -3.96 0.23
CA LYS A 119 -4.92 -2.70 -0.39
C LYS A 119 -3.73 -2.14 -1.15
N TYR A 120 -3.97 -1.71 -2.38
CA TYR A 120 -2.95 -1.21 -3.30
C TYR A 120 -3.12 0.28 -3.51
N TYR A 121 -1.99 0.98 -3.55
CA TYR A 121 -1.92 2.43 -3.70
C TYR A 121 -0.92 2.82 -4.77
N TYR A 122 -1.15 3.97 -5.39
CA TYR A 122 -0.14 4.68 -6.15
C TYR A 122 0.05 6.09 -5.60
N LEU A 123 1.26 6.62 -5.74
CA LEU A 123 1.62 8.00 -5.41
C LEU A 123 2.38 8.58 -6.59
N THR A 124 1.83 9.63 -7.21
CA THR A 124 2.57 10.38 -8.23
C THR A 124 3.54 11.34 -7.57
N LYS A 125 4.62 11.71 -8.26
CA LYS A 125 5.68 12.57 -7.72
C LYS A 125 5.20 13.93 -7.22
N ASP A 126 4.08 14.44 -7.77
CA ASP A 126 3.54 15.74 -7.41
C ASP A 126 2.32 15.64 -6.47
N ALA A 127 1.91 14.45 -6.07
CA ALA A 127 0.79 14.27 -5.16
C ALA A 127 1.22 14.33 -3.68
N THR A 128 0.33 14.87 -2.86
CA THR A 128 0.53 14.95 -1.40
C THR A 128 0.14 13.68 -0.66
N TYR A 129 -0.64 12.80 -1.29
CA TYR A 129 -1.09 11.55 -0.70
C TYR A 129 -1.24 10.43 -1.72
N ALA A 130 -0.98 9.21 -1.28
CA ALA A 130 -1.15 8.01 -2.07
C ALA A 130 -2.64 7.70 -2.28
N ASN A 131 -3.00 7.43 -3.54
CA ASN A 131 -4.35 7.08 -3.94
C ASN A 131 -4.55 5.56 -3.88
N ALA A 132 -5.57 5.12 -3.14
CA ALA A 132 -5.97 3.72 -3.14
C ALA A 132 -6.69 3.38 -4.45
N TYR A 133 -6.27 2.33 -5.16
CA TYR A 133 -6.90 1.95 -6.43
C TYR A 133 -7.47 0.52 -6.45
N TRP A 134 -7.03 -0.35 -5.55
CA TRP A 134 -7.50 -1.72 -5.50
C TRP A 134 -7.53 -2.26 -4.07
N LEU A 135 -8.52 -3.10 -3.80
CA LEU A 135 -8.66 -3.88 -2.56
C LEU A 135 -8.90 -5.33 -2.96
N ASP A 136 -7.95 -6.19 -2.64
CA ASP A 136 -8.06 -7.62 -2.90
C ASP A 136 -8.90 -8.29 -1.78
N VAL A 137 -10.21 -8.29 -1.98
CA VAL A 137 -11.16 -8.98 -1.10
C VAL A 137 -11.75 -10.16 -1.86
N LYS A 138 -11.48 -11.37 -1.40
CA LYS A 138 -12.06 -12.58 -2.01
C LYS A 138 -13.58 -12.58 -1.83
N GLY A 139 -14.30 -12.79 -2.92
CA GLY A 139 -15.76 -12.99 -2.92
C GLY A 139 -16.60 -11.75 -3.20
N ILE A 140 -16.03 -10.56 -3.26
CA ILE A 140 -16.77 -9.35 -3.63
C ILE A 140 -16.76 -9.22 -5.16
N ARG A 141 -17.95 -9.32 -5.77
CA ARG A 141 -18.18 -8.98 -7.18
C ARG A 141 -18.32 -7.46 -7.28
N VAL A 142 -17.23 -6.79 -7.48
CA VAL A 142 -17.20 -5.35 -7.69
C VAL A 142 -17.29 -5.05 -9.19
N ALA A 143 -17.94 -3.96 -9.54
CA ALA A 143 -17.90 -3.41 -10.91
C ALA A 143 -16.53 -2.78 -11.17
N ILE A 144 -15.49 -3.62 -11.32
CA ILE A 144 -14.08 -3.28 -11.33
C ILE A 144 -13.76 -2.16 -12.33
N LYS A 145 -14.26 -2.27 -13.58
CA LYS A 145 -14.06 -1.22 -14.58
C LYS A 145 -14.54 0.14 -14.06
N LYS A 146 -15.71 0.17 -13.42
CA LYS A 146 -16.29 1.40 -12.90
C LYS A 146 -15.49 1.99 -11.75
N GLU A 147 -15.03 1.16 -10.82
CA GLU A 147 -14.22 1.62 -9.68
C GLU A 147 -12.83 2.10 -10.11
N LEU A 148 -12.16 1.36 -11.00
CA LEU A 148 -10.87 1.77 -11.54
C LEU A 148 -10.94 3.11 -12.27
N LYS A 149 -12.04 3.42 -12.98
CA LYS A 149 -12.24 4.74 -13.60
C LYS A 149 -12.18 5.88 -12.57
N PHE A 150 -12.76 5.69 -11.39
CA PHE A 150 -12.70 6.70 -10.34
C PHE A 150 -11.33 6.76 -9.69
N ALA A 151 -10.74 5.62 -9.41
CA ALA A 151 -9.45 5.54 -8.74
C ALA A 151 -8.30 6.06 -9.62
N LEU A 152 -8.40 5.88 -10.94
CA LEU A 152 -7.39 6.24 -11.93
C LEU A 152 -7.79 7.46 -12.78
N LYS A 153 -8.68 8.32 -12.29
CA LYS A 153 -9.21 9.48 -13.04
C LYS A 153 -8.13 10.38 -13.65
N ASP A 154 -6.96 10.44 -13.03
CA ASP A 154 -5.83 11.25 -13.47
C ASP A 154 -5.01 10.58 -14.60
N PHE A 155 -5.41 9.36 -15.03
CA PHE A 155 -4.76 8.57 -16.06
C PHE A 155 -5.75 8.14 -17.16
N PRO A 156 -6.30 9.07 -17.96
CA PRO A 156 -7.34 8.78 -18.93
C PRO A 156 -6.91 7.78 -20.00
N GLU A 157 -5.63 7.73 -20.37
CA GLU A 157 -5.10 6.78 -21.35
C GLU A 157 -5.13 5.34 -20.82
N VAL A 158 -4.82 5.15 -19.53
CA VAL A 158 -4.90 3.84 -18.88
C VAL A 158 -6.36 3.39 -18.74
N ILE A 159 -7.26 4.33 -18.42
CA ILE A 159 -8.70 4.05 -18.35
C ILE A 159 -9.21 3.55 -19.73
N LYS A 160 -8.83 4.20 -20.84
CA LYS A 160 -9.19 3.76 -22.21
C LYS A 160 -8.72 2.33 -22.47
N LYS A 161 -7.50 1.97 -22.11
CA LYS A 161 -6.98 0.60 -22.25
C LYS A 161 -7.81 -0.42 -21.46
N ILE A 162 -8.26 -0.05 -20.26
CA ILE A 162 -9.15 -0.90 -19.43
C ILE A 162 -10.54 -1.03 -20.11
N GLU A 163 -11.06 0.06 -20.68
CA GLU A 163 -12.36 0.06 -21.36
C GLU A 163 -12.36 -0.79 -22.62
N ASN A 164 -11.28 -0.72 -23.39
CA ASN A 164 -11.09 -1.46 -24.65
C ASN A 164 -10.64 -2.91 -24.44
N ASP A 165 -10.60 -3.39 -23.19
CA ASP A 165 -10.11 -4.74 -22.81
C ASP A 165 -8.65 -5.03 -23.24
N GLU A 166 -7.84 -3.99 -23.51
CA GLU A 166 -6.39 -4.10 -23.73
C GLU A 166 -5.66 -4.52 -22.43
N ILE A 167 -6.24 -4.20 -21.27
CA ILE A 167 -5.81 -4.68 -19.97
C ILE A 167 -6.82 -5.70 -19.49
N SER A 168 -6.41 -6.95 -19.43
CA SER A 168 -7.25 -8.05 -18.95
C SER A 168 -7.60 -7.86 -17.48
N LEU A 169 -8.88 -7.69 -17.16
CA LEU A 169 -9.34 -7.60 -15.77
C LEU A 169 -9.12 -8.90 -14.99
N LYS A 170 -9.02 -10.03 -15.67
CA LYS A 170 -8.72 -11.32 -15.06
C LYS A 170 -7.26 -11.35 -14.58
N GLU A 171 -6.36 -10.83 -15.37
CA GLU A 171 -4.93 -10.71 -15.01
C GLU A 171 -4.72 -9.64 -13.96
N PHE A 172 -5.36 -8.48 -14.12
CA PHE A 172 -5.34 -7.43 -13.12
C PHE A 172 -5.79 -7.91 -11.73
N LYS A 173 -6.84 -8.74 -11.63
CA LYS A 173 -7.27 -9.33 -10.36
C LYS A 173 -6.22 -10.25 -9.74
N LYS A 174 -5.42 -10.92 -10.55
CA LYS A 174 -4.35 -11.80 -10.07
C LYS A 174 -3.13 -11.01 -9.62
N ASP A 175 -2.80 -9.97 -10.36
CA ASP A 175 -1.70 -9.06 -10.06
C ASP A 175 -2.08 -7.59 -10.31
N PRO A 176 -2.66 -6.92 -9.29
CA PRO A 176 -3.00 -5.50 -9.41
C PRO A 176 -1.80 -4.57 -9.64
N LYS A 177 -0.58 -5.05 -9.40
CA LYS A 177 0.65 -4.27 -9.56
C LYS A 177 0.98 -4.00 -11.03
N MET A 178 0.48 -4.84 -11.94
CA MET A 178 0.75 -4.74 -13.39
C MET A 178 0.38 -3.39 -13.99
N ILE A 179 -0.51 -2.63 -13.35
CA ILE A 179 -0.94 -1.32 -13.85
C ILE A 179 0.09 -0.20 -13.60
N LEU A 180 0.96 -0.34 -12.61
CA LEU A 180 1.86 0.74 -12.16
C LEU A 180 2.87 1.19 -13.23
N PRO A 181 3.51 0.30 -13.99
CA PRO A 181 4.36 0.72 -15.11
C PRO A 181 3.60 1.56 -16.15
N LEU A 182 2.32 1.24 -16.38
CA LEU A 182 1.48 2.00 -17.31
C LEU A 182 1.14 3.38 -16.75
N LEU A 183 0.85 3.49 -15.44
CA LEU A 183 0.65 4.77 -14.77
C LEU A 183 1.91 5.63 -14.84
N ASP A 184 3.07 5.04 -14.60
CA ASP A 184 4.36 5.74 -14.63
C ASP A 184 4.70 6.29 -16.01
N GLN A 185 4.46 5.50 -17.08
CA GLN A 185 4.65 5.90 -18.48
C GLN A 185 3.62 6.94 -18.95
N SER A 186 2.37 6.83 -18.49
CA SER A 186 1.27 7.70 -18.89
C SER A 186 1.20 9.01 -18.11
N TYR A 187 2.06 9.17 -17.09
CA TYR A 187 2.07 10.36 -16.25
C TYR A 187 2.54 11.58 -17.06
N LYS A 188 1.59 12.48 -17.33
CA LYS A 188 1.85 13.79 -17.96
C LYS A 188 1.56 14.87 -16.91
N LYS A 189 2.47 15.80 -16.79
CA LYS A 189 2.24 17.02 -16.05
C LYS A 189 1.34 17.95 -16.81
#